data_42a9ba7369548888a6e85c88e9d18d16
#
_entry.id   42a9ba7369548888a6e85c88e9d18d16
#
_cell.length_a   1.000
_cell.length_b   1.000
_cell.length_c   1.000
_cell.angle_alpha   90.00
_cell.angle_beta   90.00
_cell.angle_gamma   90.00
#
_symmetry.space_group_name_H-M   'P 1'
#
loop_
_entity.id
_entity.type
_entity.pdbx_description
1 polymer ?
#
loop_
_entity_poly.entity_id
_entity_poly.type
_entity_poly.pdbx_seq_one_letter_code
_entity_poly.pdbx_strand_id
1 'polypeptide(L)'
;MDKEQKSINIGKALVMDMVRKANSGHTGGPLSSYDFAYVLYKDFLKFDPDSPNWLDRDRFVLSAGHESALLYSLLTFIGWLEVDDLKKFRQFGSRTAGHPERGVTPGVEATTGPLGQGVGNAVGMAVAE
;
A
#
# COMPACT_ATOMS: atom_id res chain seq x y z
N MET A 1 -9.70 -6.89 -22.92
CA MET A 1 -9.30 -6.24 -21.66
C MET A 1 -7.96 -5.58 -21.90
N ASP A 2 -7.86 -4.29 -21.69
CA ASP A 2 -6.63 -3.55 -21.84
C ASP A 2 -5.62 -3.87 -20.72
N LYS A 3 -4.39 -3.39 -20.85
CA LYS A 3 -3.30 -3.68 -19.89
C LYS A 3 -3.60 -3.14 -18.50
N GLU A 4 -4.22 -1.98 -18.43
CA GLU A 4 -4.55 -1.30 -17.19
C GLU A 4 -5.58 -2.09 -16.38
N GLN A 5 -6.70 -2.43 -17.00
CA GLN A 5 -7.72 -3.26 -16.37
C GLN A 5 -7.19 -4.62 -15.94
N LYS A 6 -6.27 -5.20 -16.73
CA LYS A 6 -5.60 -6.44 -16.33
C LYS A 6 -4.75 -6.27 -15.08
N SER A 7 -3.98 -5.19 -14.99
CA SER A 7 -3.15 -4.89 -13.81
C SER A 7 -4.01 -4.69 -12.57
N ILE A 8 -5.09 -3.91 -12.67
CA ILE A 8 -6.04 -3.70 -11.58
C ILE A 8 -6.63 -5.04 -11.10
N ASN A 9 -7.07 -5.89 -12.03
CA ASN A 9 -7.65 -7.18 -11.69
C ASN A 9 -6.63 -8.11 -11.01
N ILE A 10 -5.38 -8.13 -11.48
CA ILE A 10 -4.29 -8.87 -10.84
C ILE A 10 -4.05 -8.35 -9.42
N GLY A 11 -3.99 -7.04 -9.24
CA GLY A 11 -3.79 -6.45 -7.93
C GLY A 11 -4.92 -6.78 -6.94
N LYS A 12 -6.17 -6.71 -7.39
CA LYS A 12 -7.32 -7.15 -6.59
C LYS A 12 -7.25 -8.65 -6.24
N ALA A 13 -6.78 -9.48 -7.17
CA ALA A 13 -6.57 -10.90 -6.90
C ALA A 13 -5.48 -11.12 -5.84
N LEU A 14 -4.37 -10.38 -5.89
CA LEU A 14 -3.33 -10.43 -4.87
C LEU A 14 -3.86 -10.03 -3.48
N VAL A 15 -4.73 -9.01 -3.39
CA VAL A 15 -5.41 -8.64 -2.14
C VAL A 15 -6.21 -9.81 -1.58
N MET A 16 -7.02 -10.46 -2.41
CA MET A 16 -7.82 -11.62 -1.98
C MET A 16 -6.94 -12.80 -1.54
N ASP A 17 -5.88 -13.08 -2.29
CA ASP A 17 -4.95 -14.18 -1.98
C ASP A 17 -4.19 -13.95 -0.66
N MET A 18 -3.72 -12.71 -0.41
CA MET A 18 -3.08 -12.34 0.85
C MET A 18 -3.99 -12.61 2.04
N VAL A 19 -5.21 -12.07 2.01
CA VAL A 19 -6.17 -12.20 3.11
C VAL A 19 -6.60 -13.65 3.30
N ARG A 20 -6.86 -14.37 2.21
CA ARG A 20 -7.24 -15.77 2.24
C ARG A 20 -6.13 -16.64 2.84
N LYS A 21 -4.89 -16.44 2.40
CA LYS A 21 -3.73 -17.20 2.90
C LYS A 21 -3.48 -16.93 4.38
N ALA A 22 -3.56 -15.69 4.81
CA ALA A 22 -3.40 -15.30 6.20
C ALA A 22 -4.57 -15.75 7.09
N ASN A 23 -5.70 -16.13 6.49
CA ASN A 23 -6.98 -16.37 7.17
C ASN A 23 -7.37 -15.20 8.10
N SER A 24 -6.95 -13.99 7.74
CA SER A 24 -7.13 -12.77 8.52
C SER A 24 -6.88 -11.55 7.64
N GLY A 25 -7.65 -10.49 7.83
CA GLY A 25 -7.49 -9.23 7.11
C GLY A 25 -8.82 -8.68 6.61
N HIS A 26 -8.71 -7.60 5.82
CA HIS A 26 -9.84 -6.88 5.27
C HIS A 26 -9.79 -6.94 3.73
N THR A 27 -10.90 -7.23 3.10
CA THR A 27 -11.01 -7.28 1.63
C THR A 27 -11.88 -6.17 1.06
N GLY A 28 -12.94 -5.75 1.77
CA GLY A 28 -13.94 -4.81 1.26
C GLY A 28 -13.34 -3.46 0.88
N GLY A 29 -12.72 -2.77 1.82
CA GLY A 29 -12.04 -1.50 1.58
C GLY A 29 -10.94 -1.63 0.51
N PRO A 30 -9.99 -2.56 0.65
CA PRO A 30 -8.95 -2.76 -0.35
C PRO A 30 -9.46 -2.97 -1.77
N LEU A 31 -10.53 -3.73 -1.97
CA LEU A 31 -11.09 -3.98 -3.30
C LEU A 31 -11.84 -2.77 -3.86
N SER A 32 -12.56 -2.04 -3.01
CA SER A 32 -13.34 -0.86 -3.43
C SER A 32 -12.45 0.34 -3.75
N SER A 33 -11.36 0.51 -3.02
CA SER A 33 -10.40 1.61 -3.20
C SER A 33 -9.33 1.34 -4.25
N TYR A 34 -9.23 0.09 -4.76
CA TYR A 34 -8.10 -0.34 -5.58
C TYR A 34 -7.95 0.46 -6.87
N ASP A 35 -9.04 0.64 -7.63
CA ASP A 35 -9.00 1.33 -8.93
C ASP A 35 -8.50 2.77 -8.76
N PHE A 36 -9.04 3.47 -7.76
CA PHE A 36 -8.62 4.82 -7.43
C PHE A 36 -7.13 4.88 -7.04
N ALA A 37 -6.69 4.00 -6.15
CA ALA A 37 -5.31 3.99 -5.69
C ALA A 37 -4.33 3.59 -6.81
N TYR A 38 -4.72 2.67 -7.70
CA TYR A 38 -3.92 2.30 -8.86
C TYR A 38 -3.70 3.50 -9.80
N VAL A 39 -4.77 4.23 -10.15
CA VAL A 39 -4.68 5.42 -11.00
C VAL A 39 -3.83 6.50 -10.33
N LEU A 40 -4.00 6.70 -9.01
CA LEU A 40 -3.22 7.66 -8.25
C LEU A 40 -1.70 7.35 -8.34
N TYR A 41 -1.32 6.10 -8.12
CA TYR A 41 0.09 5.70 -8.21
C TYR A 41 0.64 5.75 -9.63
N LYS A 42 -0.17 5.39 -10.62
CA LYS A 42 0.25 5.31 -12.01
C LYS A 42 0.41 6.69 -12.67
N ASP A 43 -0.57 7.59 -12.44
CA ASP A 43 -0.72 8.78 -13.27
C ASP A 43 -0.47 10.11 -12.51
N PHE A 44 -0.48 10.09 -11.18
CA PHE A 44 -0.42 11.32 -10.39
C PHE A 44 0.77 11.40 -9.42
N LEU A 45 1.09 10.32 -8.71
CA LEU A 45 2.15 10.37 -7.71
C LEU A 45 3.54 10.45 -8.36
N LYS A 46 4.31 11.40 -7.87
CA LYS A 46 5.71 11.61 -8.24
C LYS A 46 6.59 10.82 -7.27
N PHE A 47 7.19 9.75 -7.75
CA PHE A 47 8.12 8.92 -6.99
C PHE A 47 9.17 8.29 -7.92
N ASP A 48 10.25 7.81 -7.34
CA ASP A 48 11.31 7.10 -8.05
C ASP A 48 11.36 5.64 -7.56
N PRO A 49 11.08 4.65 -8.43
CA PRO A 49 11.14 3.24 -8.06
C PRO A 49 12.51 2.79 -7.53
N ASP A 50 13.59 3.40 -8.02
CA ASP A 50 14.97 3.06 -7.62
C ASP A 50 15.40 3.79 -6.34
N SER A 51 14.63 4.81 -5.91
CA SER A 51 14.93 5.64 -4.75
C SER A 51 13.69 5.92 -3.88
N PRO A 52 13.20 4.92 -3.13
CA PRO A 52 11.96 5.05 -2.34
C PRO A 52 12.01 6.14 -1.27
N ASN A 53 13.20 6.62 -0.91
CA ASN A 53 13.42 7.67 0.09
C ASN A 53 13.79 9.02 -0.54
N TRP A 54 13.59 9.18 -1.86
CA TRP A 54 13.84 10.46 -2.52
C TRP A 54 13.11 11.61 -1.83
N LEU A 55 13.81 12.72 -1.54
CA LEU A 55 13.25 13.78 -0.69
C LEU A 55 12.06 14.51 -1.34
N ASP A 56 12.12 14.73 -2.65
CA ASP A 56 11.11 15.48 -3.42
C ASP A 56 10.01 14.56 -4.01
N ARG A 57 9.78 13.40 -3.39
CA ARG A 57 8.69 12.50 -3.76
C ARG A 57 7.37 12.92 -3.14
N ASP A 58 6.27 12.60 -3.79
CA ASP A 58 4.96 12.68 -3.16
C ASP A 58 4.83 11.64 -2.04
N ARG A 59 4.15 12.02 -0.96
CA ARG A 59 3.99 11.17 0.23
C ARG A 59 2.59 10.60 0.29
N PHE A 60 2.47 9.32 -0.02
CA PHE A 60 1.21 8.62 0.11
C PHE A 60 1.02 8.11 1.55
N VAL A 61 -0.07 8.49 2.19
CA VAL A 61 -0.43 8.03 3.53
C VAL A 61 -1.75 7.25 3.47
N LEU A 62 -1.69 5.95 3.76
CA LEU A 62 -2.88 5.11 3.87
C LEU A 62 -3.50 5.28 5.27
N SER A 63 -4.42 6.24 5.42
CA SER A 63 -5.06 6.53 6.72
C SER A 63 -5.96 5.38 7.19
N ALA A 64 -6.65 4.71 6.27
CA ALA A 64 -7.36 3.46 6.55
C ALA A 64 -6.36 2.29 6.59
N GLY A 65 -5.54 2.21 7.64
CA GLY A 65 -4.45 1.24 7.75
C GLY A 65 -4.88 -0.22 7.62
N HIS A 66 -6.14 -0.55 7.90
CA HIS A 66 -6.71 -1.87 7.68
C HIS A 66 -6.79 -2.25 6.19
N GLU A 67 -6.64 -1.29 5.26
CA GLU A 67 -6.54 -1.54 3.82
C GLU A 67 -5.10 -1.89 3.36
N SER A 68 -4.22 -2.27 4.27
CA SER A 68 -2.81 -2.55 4.03
C SER A 68 -2.55 -3.50 2.86
N ALA A 69 -3.40 -4.50 2.64
CA ALA A 69 -3.27 -5.42 1.51
C ALA A 69 -3.33 -4.72 0.14
N LEU A 70 -4.14 -3.67 0.00
CA LEU A 70 -4.16 -2.81 -1.19
C LEU A 70 -2.78 -2.17 -1.39
N LEU A 71 -2.25 -1.52 -0.36
CA LEU A 71 -0.97 -0.83 -0.44
C LEU A 71 0.16 -1.79 -0.81
N TYR A 72 0.26 -2.94 -0.15
CA TYR A 72 1.32 -3.91 -0.43
C TYR A 72 1.23 -4.48 -1.85
N SER A 73 0.03 -4.69 -2.38
CA SER A 73 -0.16 -5.08 -3.77
C SER A 73 0.37 -4.01 -4.73
N LEU A 74 0.08 -2.73 -4.50
CA LEU A 74 0.62 -1.62 -5.31
C LEU A 74 2.14 -1.51 -5.20
N LEU A 75 2.71 -1.62 -3.99
CA LEU A 75 4.16 -1.57 -3.78
C LEU A 75 4.89 -2.73 -4.48
N THR A 76 4.22 -3.88 -4.67
CA THR A 76 4.76 -4.98 -5.46
C THR A 76 4.82 -4.64 -6.96
N PHE A 77 3.83 -3.94 -7.50
CA PHE A 77 3.89 -3.46 -8.90
C PHE A 77 5.03 -2.46 -9.14
N ILE A 78 5.39 -1.69 -8.13
CA ILE A 78 6.49 -0.71 -8.19
C ILE A 78 7.86 -1.40 -8.05
N GLY A 79 7.90 -2.62 -7.49
CA GLY A 79 9.14 -3.35 -7.22
C GLY A 79 9.72 -3.10 -5.84
N TRP A 80 8.99 -2.45 -4.93
CA TRP A 80 9.42 -2.23 -3.54
C TRP A 80 9.14 -3.43 -2.63
N LEU A 81 8.25 -4.31 -3.04
CA LEU A 81 7.97 -5.60 -2.42
C LEU A 81 8.02 -6.72 -3.46
N GLU A 82 8.35 -7.91 -3.00
CA GLU A 82 8.30 -9.12 -3.80
C GLU A 82 6.98 -9.88 -3.54
N VAL A 83 6.57 -10.73 -4.48
CA VAL A 83 5.39 -11.59 -4.29
C VAL A 83 5.54 -12.49 -3.06
N ASP A 84 6.79 -12.87 -2.71
CA ASP A 84 7.05 -13.68 -1.52
C ASP A 84 6.85 -12.89 -0.21
N ASP A 85 6.95 -11.57 -0.22
CA ASP A 85 6.55 -10.73 0.91
C ASP A 85 5.02 -10.80 1.11
N LEU A 86 4.26 -10.76 0.02
CA LEU A 86 2.79 -10.86 0.08
C LEU A 86 2.32 -12.20 0.66
N LYS A 87 3.04 -13.29 0.38
CA LYS A 87 2.74 -14.61 0.93
C LYS A 87 2.89 -14.68 2.46
N LYS A 88 3.60 -13.71 3.05
CA LYS A 88 3.83 -13.60 4.50
C LYS A 88 2.95 -12.52 5.15
N PHE A 89 1.90 -12.09 4.47
CA PHE A 89 0.97 -11.09 4.99
C PHE A 89 0.48 -11.44 6.39
N ARG A 90 0.58 -10.49 7.33
CA ARG A 90 0.20 -10.61 8.74
C ARG A 90 0.98 -11.66 9.55
N GLN A 91 2.11 -12.14 9.05
CA GLN A 91 2.98 -13.03 9.81
C GLN A 91 4.00 -12.21 10.61
N PHE A 92 4.36 -12.72 11.78
CA PHE A 92 5.35 -12.07 12.63
C PHE A 92 6.69 -11.92 11.89
N GLY A 93 7.28 -10.73 11.99
CA GLY A 93 8.55 -10.41 11.35
C GLY A 93 8.50 -10.21 9.83
N SER A 94 7.29 -10.24 9.21
CA SER A 94 7.15 -9.95 7.78
C SER A 94 7.18 -8.46 7.48
N ARG A 95 7.51 -8.11 6.22
CA ARG A 95 7.43 -6.73 5.71
C ARG A 95 6.00 -6.29 5.38
N THR A 96 5.02 -7.19 5.52
CA THR A 96 3.61 -6.99 5.17
C THR A 96 2.72 -7.18 6.40
N ALA A 97 2.92 -6.33 7.40
CA ALA A 97 2.13 -6.32 8.63
C ALA A 97 0.64 -6.07 8.36
N GLY A 98 -0.22 -6.41 9.32
CA GLY A 98 -1.67 -6.24 9.19
C GLY A 98 -2.12 -4.78 8.99
N HIS A 99 -1.32 -3.83 9.47
CA HIS A 99 -1.42 -2.38 9.24
C HIS A 99 -0.05 -1.88 8.81
N PRO A 100 0.05 -0.85 7.96
CA PRO A 100 1.35 -0.38 7.47
C PRO A 100 2.22 0.17 8.60
N GLU A 101 3.49 -0.21 8.61
CA GLU A 101 4.48 0.24 9.59
C GLU A 101 5.63 0.97 8.90
N ARG A 102 5.83 2.24 9.27
CA ARG A 102 6.95 3.02 8.79
C ARG A 102 8.28 2.42 9.23
N GLY A 103 9.23 2.34 8.30
CA GLY A 103 10.55 1.75 8.56
C GLY A 103 10.61 0.23 8.40
N VAL A 104 9.47 -0.46 8.23
CA VAL A 104 9.40 -1.90 7.95
C VAL A 104 9.22 -2.16 6.46
N THR A 105 8.28 -1.44 5.85
CA THR A 105 7.97 -1.57 4.43
C THR A 105 8.43 -0.33 3.67
N PRO A 106 9.22 -0.44 2.59
CA PRO A 106 9.57 0.69 1.73
C PRO A 106 8.31 1.37 1.19
N GLY A 107 8.31 2.71 1.13
CA GLY A 107 7.17 3.49 0.64
C GLY A 107 6.03 3.68 1.65
N VAL A 108 6.13 3.15 2.86
CA VAL A 108 5.19 3.44 3.95
C VAL A 108 5.65 4.69 4.69
N GLU A 109 4.92 5.78 4.52
CA GLU A 109 5.26 7.10 5.06
C GLU A 109 4.84 7.28 6.52
N ALA A 110 3.80 6.60 6.96
CA ALA A 110 3.29 6.66 8.32
C ALA A 110 2.78 5.30 8.79
N THR A 111 3.05 4.97 10.05
CA THR A 111 2.39 3.85 10.72
C THR A 111 0.95 4.23 11.00
N THR A 112 0.00 3.44 10.49
CA THR A 112 -1.43 3.69 10.62
C THR A 112 -2.15 2.46 11.17
N GLY A 113 -3.40 2.63 11.58
CA GLY A 113 -4.23 1.60 12.21
C GLY A 113 -5.35 2.26 12.96
N PRO A 114 -5.08 3.15 13.94
CA PRO A 114 -6.13 4.00 14.51
C PRO A 114 -6.72 4.91 13.42
N LEU A 115 -8.03 4.81 13.20
CA LEU A 115 -8.72 5.51 12.13
C LEU A 115 -8.60 7.04 12.29
N GLY A 116 -8.29 7.72 11.18
CA GLY A 116 -8.08 9.17 11.14
C GLY A 116 -6.66 9.65 11.45
N GLN A 117 -5.82 8.83 12.09
CA GLN A 117 -4.45 9.22 12.42
C GLN A 117 -3.62 9.56 11.17
N GLY A 118 -3.77 8.80 10.10
CA GLY A 118 -3.05 9.05 8.85
C GLY A 118 -3.37 10.41 8.23
N VAL A 119 -4.61 10.89 8.34
CA VAL A 119 -5.00 12.23 7.88
C VAL A 119 -4.21 13.30 8.64
N GLY A 120 -4.13 13.18 9.98
CA GLY A 120 -3.33 14.11 10.79
C GLY A 120 -1.85 14.08 10.43
N ASN A 121 -1.29 12.89 10.20
CA ASN A 121 0.11 12.76 9.76
C ASN A 121 0.34 13.42 8.39
N ALA A 122 -0.56 13.20 7.43
CA ALA A 122 -0.45 13.80 6.10
C ALA A 122 -0.53 15.33 6.14
N VAL A 123 -1.44 15.88 6.94
CA VAL A 123 -1.52 17.33 7.16
C VAL A 123 -0.23 17.88 7.78
N GLY A 124 0.31 17.19 8.79
CA GLY A 124 1.58 17.57 9.40
C GLY A 124 2.74 17.56 8.42
N MET A 125 2.82 16.56 7.54
CA MET A 125 3.83 16.50 6.48
C MET A 125 3.67 17.65 5.49
N ALA A 126 2.46 17.94 5.02
CA ALA A 126 2.19 19.02 4.07
C ALA A 126 2.47 20.43 4.64
N VAL A 127 2.38 20.58 5.95
CA VAL A 127 2.73 21.86 6.62
C VAL A 127 4.26 22.02 6.76
N ALA A 128 4.98 20.90 6.86
CA ALA A 128 6.43 20.89 7.04
C ALA A 128 7.22 21.05 5.73
N GLU A 129 6.63 20.76 4.59
CA GLU A 129 7.18 20.99 3.24
C GLU A 129 6.90 22.41 2.73
#